data_b390e68cda625cc118134ed25236285c
#
_entry.id   b390e68cda625cc118134ed25236285c
#
_cell.length_a   1.000
_cell.length_b   1.000
_cell.length_c   1.000
_cell.angle_alpha   90.00
_cell.angle_beta   90.00
_cell.angle_gamma   90.00
#
_symmetry.space_group_name_H-M   'P 1'
#
loop_
_entity.id
_entity.type
_entity.pdbx_description
1 polymer ?
#
loop_
_entity_poly.entity_id
_entity_poly.type
_entity_poly.pdbx_seq_one_letter_code
_entity_poly.pdbx_strand_id
1 'polypeptide(L)'
;YWRVAAVVLCDLASTAFYIGGIVEQAIGPAAPWYIMGVMLFSYCVRAVYIESCSLFVRGGVYRVVKTALGGLPAKAAVSALLFDYILTGPISAVSAGQYLIGWVIEFIALTNPSLAVTNDALRADLKLYGSVFIAVGITLYFFRQNLIGIHESSGKALKIMGFTTVVAVVVLLWCGVTLAVRGPVNRVPFVPDLSKKVEM
;
A
#
# COMPACT_ATOMS: atom_id res chain seq x y z
N TYR A 1 -16.62 16.03 -3.82
CA TYR A 1 -15.17 16.08 -3.52
C TYR A 1 -14.73 14.89 -2.66
N TRP A 2 -15.34 14.67 -1.48
CA TRP A 2 -14.93 13.63 -0.52
C TRP A 2 -14.89 12.21 -1.10
N ARG A 3 -15.83 11.84 -1.97
CA ARG A 3 -15.88 10.51 -2.59
C ARG A 3 -14.71 10.26 -3.55
N VAL A 4 -14.35 11.28 -4.33
CA VAL A 4 -13.20 11.18 -5.25
C VAL A 4 -11.89 11.16 -4.47
N ALA A 5 -11.77 12.02 -3.45
CA ALA A 5 -10.62 12.01 -2.55
C ALA A 5 -10.45 10.65 -1.84
N ALA A 6 -11.57 10.01 -1.43
CA ALA A 6 -11.54 8.71 -0.79
C ALA A 6 -10.95 7.60 -1.70
N VAL A 7 -11.26 7.61 -2.99
CA VAL A 7 -10.70 6.63 -3.94
C VAL A 7 -9.18 6.77 -4.02
N VAL A 8 -8.68 8.01 -4.15
CA VAL A 8 -7.23 8.28 -4.22
C VAL A 8 -6.54 7.97 -2.89
N LEU A 9 -7.17 8.33 -1.77
CA LEU A 9 -6.61 8.07 -0.43
C LEU A 9 -6.61 6.58 -0.07
N CYS A 10 -7.56 5.77 -0.58
CA CYS A 10 -7.52 4.33 -0.39
C CYS A 10 -6.29 3.69 -1.05
N ASP A 11 -5.87 4.19 -2.21
CA ASP A 11 -4.67 3.73 -2.90
C ASP A 11 -3.41 4.06 -2.08
N LEU A 12 -3.26 5.31 -1.68
CA LEU A 12 -2.14 5.74 -0.83
C LEU A 12 -2.13 5.07 0.56
N ALA A 13 -3.29 4.87 1.17
CA ALA A 13 -3.39 4.25 2.49
C ALA A 13 -3.01 2.77 2.45
N SER A 14 -3.39 2.03 1.40
CA SER A 14 -3.02 0.61 1.27
C SER A 14 -1.51 0.44 1.25
N THR A 15 -0.80 1.28 0.52
CA THR A 15 0.67 1.26 0.41
C THR A 15 1.35 1.44 1.77
N ALA A 16 0.82 2.27 2.65
CA ALA A 16 1.40 2.50 3.97
C ALA A 16 1.48 1.22 4.83
N PHE A 17 0.59 0.25 4.63
CA PHE A 17 0.56 -0.99 5.41
C PHE A 17 1.57 -2.06 4.96
N TYR A 18 2.03 -2.05 3.72
CA TYR A 18 2.93 -3.08 3.22
C TYR A 18 4.30 -2.56 2.75
N ILE A 19 4.42 -1.28 2.42
CA ILE A 19 5.66 -0.75 1.84
C ILE A 19 6.84 -0.86 2.81
N GLY A 20 6.61 -0.64 4.10
CA GLY A 20 7.63 -0.73 5.14
C GLY A 20 8.31 -2.09 5.14
N GLY A 21 7.53 -3.17 5.17
CA GLY A 21 8.03 -4.53 5.16
C GLY A 21 8.74 -4.91 3.86
N ILE A 22 8.20 -4.51 2.71
CA ILE A 22 8.82 -4.78 1.40
C ILE A 22 10.17 -4.08 1.26
N VAL A 23 10.26 -2.81 1.64
CA VAL A 23 11.50 -2.04 1.54
C VAL A 23 12.53 -2.53 2.55
N GLU A 24 12.10 -2.88 3.78
CA GLU A 24 13.00 -3.44 4.79
C GLU A 24 13.59 -4.80 4.35
N GLN A 25 12.80 -5.66 3.71
CA GLN A 25 13.29 -6.90 3.11
C GLN A 25 14.32 -6.67 2.00
N ALA A 26 14.14 -5.61 1.21
CA ALA A 26 15.02 -5.32 0.08
C ALA A 26 16.33 -4.63 0.48
N ILE A 27 16.29 -3.67 1.40
CA ILE A 27 17.45 -2.82 1.76
C ILE A 27 17.80 -2.82 3.26
N GLY A 28 17.09 -3.63 4.06
CA GLY A 28 17.35 -3.79 5.49
C GLY A 28 17.11 -2.53 6.32
N PRO A 29 17.94 -2.27 7.36
CA PRO A 29 17.74 -1.18 8.33
C PRO A 29 17.78 0.23 7.73
N ALA A 30 18.22 0.39 6.48
CA ALA A 30 18.22 1.67 5.76
C ALA A 30 16.82 2.08 5.24
N ALA A 31 15.85 1.14 5.23
CA ALA A 31 14.49 1.36 4.71
C ALA A 31 13.81 2.65 5.18
N PRO A 32 13.82 3.04 6.47
CA PRO A 32 13.16 4.25 6.94
C PRO A 32 13.66 5.54 6.25
N TRP A 33 14.95 5.62 5.94
CA TRP A 33 15.54 6.78 5.27
C TRP A 33 15.04 6.93 3.84
N TYR A 34 14.95 5.83 3.11
CA TYR A 34 14.43 5.84 1.73
C TYR A 34 12.94 6.15 1.70
N ILE A 35 12.16 5.55 2.59
CA ILE A 35 10.73 5.86 2.72
C ILE A 35 10.54 7.33 3.05
N MET A 36 11.29 7.88 3.99
CA MET A 36 11.24 9.30 4.33
C MET A 36 11.59 10.19 3.14
N GLY A 37 12.63 9.84 2.37
CA GLY A 37 13.02 10.56 1.16
C GLY A 37 11.91 10.58 0.11
N VAL A 38 11.27 9.45 -0.14
CA VAL A 38 10.11 9.34 -1.06
C VAL A 38 8.93 10.15 -0.57
N MET A 39 8.64 10.13 0.74
CA MET A 39 7.55 10.93 1.33
C MET A 39 7.79 12.43 1.20
N LEU A 40 9.02 12.90 1.43
CA LEU A 40 9.39 14.30 1.21
C LEU A 40 9.27 14.70 -0.26
N PHE A 41 9.73 13.85 -1.18
CA PHE A 41 9.56 14.07 -2.61
C PHE A 41 8.08 14.14 -3.00
N SER A 42 7.25 13.24 -2.49
CA SER A 42 5.80 13.22 -2.73
C SER A 42 5.12 14.50 -2.22
N TYR A 43 5.61 15.06 -1.11
CA TYR A 43 5.12 16.34 -0.61
C TYR A 43 5.41 17.51 -1.59
N CYS A 44 6.58 17.53 -2.21
CA CYS A 44 6.90 18.50 -3.26
C CYS A 44 6.02 18.33 -4.49
N VAL A 45 5.80 17.09 -4.93
CA VAL A 45 4.92 16.77 -6.07
C VAL A 45 3.48 17.23 -5.79
N ARG A 46 3.00 17.10 -4.54
CA ARG A 46 1.69 17.60 -4.13
C ARG A 46 1.50 19.09 -4.43
N ALA A 47 2.51 19.94 -4.22
CA ALA A 47 2.43 21.36 -4.51
C ALA A 47 2.17 21.61 -6.00
N VAL A 48 2.88 20.89 -6.87
CA VAL A 48 2.69 20.93 -8.32
C VAL A 48 1.28 20.47 -8.72
N TYR A 49 0.73 19.43 -8.07
CA TYR A 49 -0.63 18.98 -8.34
C TYR A 49 -1.68 20.01 -7.95
N ILE A 50 -1.54 20.67 -6.81
CA ILE A 50 -2.47 21.72 -6.36
C ILE A 50 -2.49 22.87 -7.35
N GLU A 51 -1.32 23.32 -7.81
CA GLU A 51 -1.18 24.39 -8.80
C GLU A 51 -1.77 23.96 -10.15
N SER A 52 -1.48 22.75 -10.61
CA SER A 52 -2.04 22.20 -11.85
C SER A 52 -3.57 22.12 -11.82
N CYS A 53 -4.16 21.76 -10.68
CA CYS A 53 -5.62 21.72 -10.51
C CYS A 53 -6.26 23.11 -10.56
N SER A 54 -5.53 24.18 -10.19
CA SER A 54 -6.02 25.56 -10.30
C SER A 54 -5.96 26.08 -11.74
N LEU A 55 -4.98 25.65 -12.52
CA LEU A 55 -4.78 26.07 -13.90
C LEU A 55 -5.65 25.31 -14.91
N PHE A 56 -5.97 24.07 -14.63
CA PHE A 56 -6.71 23.20 -15.54
C PHE A 56 -8.05 22.75 -14.93
N VAL A 57 -9.14 23.36 -15.35
CA VAL A 57 -10.50 23.07 -14.85
C VAL A 57 -10.99 21.67 -15.23
N ARG A 58 -10.53 21.11 -16.34
CA ARG A 58 -10.87 19.76 -16.84
C ARG A 58 -9.70 19.15 -17.59
N GLY A 59 -9.38 17.90 -17.26
CA GLY A 59 -8.38 17.10 -17.98
C GLY A 59 -7.48 16.38 -16.99
N GLY A 60 -7.32 15.07 -17.13
CA GLY A 60 -6.39 14.28 -16.34
C GLY A 60 -4.92 14.60 -16.68
N VAL A 61 -4.01 13.86 -16.06
CA VAL A 61 -2.54 13.99 -16.22
C VAL A 61 -2.12 14.14 -17.67
N TYR A 62 -2.73 13.39 -18.60
CA TYR A 62 -2.43 13.48 -20.03
C TYR A 62 -2.58 14.90 -20.59
N ARG A 63 -3.72 15.55 -20.30
CA ARG A 63 -4.02 16.88 -20.85
C ARG A 63 -3.09 17.94 -20.25
N VAL A 64 -2.84 17.88 -18.95
CA VAL A 64 -1.95 18.79 -18.26
C VAL A 64 -0.53 18.70 -18.81
N VAL A 65 0.02 17.49 -18.89
CA VAL A 65 1.37 17.26 -19.41
C VAL A 65 1.46 17.59 -20.91
N LYS A 66 0.43 17.26 -21.69
CA LYS A 66 0.40 17.59 -23.12
C LYS A 66 0.43 19.10 -23.37
N THR A 67 -0.31 19.87 -22.56
CA THR A 67 -0.36 21.33 -22.71
C THR A 67 0.95 21.99 -22.25
N ALA A 68 1.58 21.46 -21.18
CA ALA A 68 2.80 22.03 -20.61
C ALA A 68 4.07 21.60 -21.36
N LEU A 69 4.19 20.32 -21.71
CA LEU A 69 5.43 19.68 -22.19
C LEU A 69 5.31 19.06 -23.58
N GLY A 70 4.10 19.01 -24.16
CA GLY A 70 3.86 18.41 -25.47
C GLY A 70 3.41 16.95 -25.45
N GLY A 71 3.22 16.37 -26.64
CA GLY A 71 2.53 15.09 -26.80
C GLY A 71 3.36 13.87 -26.38
N LEU A 72 4.67 13.89 -26.57
CA LEU A 72 5.54 12.74 -26.27
C LEU A 72 5.71 12.53 -24.75
N PRO A 73 6.03 13.55 -23.93
CA PRO A 73 6.03 13.43 -22.49
C PRO A 73 4.65 13.05 -21.91
N ALA A 74 3.56 13.53 -22.51
CA ALA A 74 2.21 13.17 -22.07
C ALA A 74 1.91 11.69 -22.26
N LYS A 75 2.32 11.10 -23.37
CA LYS A 75 2.17 9.65 -23.60
C LYS A 75 3.00 8.84 -22.61
N ALA A 76 4.26 9.24 -22.39
CA ALA A 76 5.12 8.57 -21.41
C ALA A 76 4.53 8.62 -19.97
N ALA A 77 4.04 9.79 -19.55
CA ALA A 77 3.42 9.96 -18.23
C ALA A 77 2.17 9.08 -18.05
N VAL A 78 1.30 8.99 -19.06
CA VAL A 78 0.10 8.14 -18.99
C VAL A 78 0.47 6.66 -19.05
N SER A 79 1.48 6.27 -19.82
CA SER A 79 1.94 4.88 -19.86
C SER A 79 2.50 4.45 -18.49
N ALA A 80 3.29 5.31 -17.84
CA ALA A 80 3.80 5.06 -16.50
C ALA A 80 2.66 4.94 -15.46
N LEU A 81 1.66 5.81 -15.56
CA LEU A 81 0.48 5.77 -14.66
C LEU A 81 -0.35 4.49 -14.86
N LEU A 82 -0.55 4.06 -16.11
CA LEU A 82 -1.24 2.79 -16.39
C LEU A 82 -0.46 1.59 -15.84
N PHE A 83 0.85 1.60 -15.98
CA PHE A 83 1.72 0.55 -15.43
C PHE A 83 1.62 0.49 -13.91
N ASP A 84 1.64 1.64 -13.25
CA ASP A 84 1.45 1.75 -11.79
C ASP A 84 0.11 1.13 -11.36
N TYR A 85 -0.99 1.49 -12.01
CA TYR A 85 -2.31 0.94 -11.67
C TYR A 85 -2.42 -0.58 -11.89
N ILE A 86 -1.75 -1.12 -12.91
CA ILE A 86 -1.73 -2.56 -13.17
C ILE A 86 -0.98 -3.30 -12.06
N LEU A 87 0.06 -2.71 -11.49
CA LEU A 87 0.87 -3.34 -10.43
C LEU A 87 0.28 -3.16 -9.04
N THR A 88 -0.22 -1.97 -8.71
CA THR A 88 -0.66 -1.62 -7.36
C THR A 88 -1.84 -2.47 -6.88
N GLY A 89 -2.80 -2.76 -7.76
CA GLY A 89 -3.96 -3.59 -7.45
C GLY A 89 -3.58 -5.00 -6.99
N PRO A 90 -2.87 -5.78 -7.81
CA PRO A 90 -2.41 -7.11 -7.43
C PRO A 90 -1.50 -7.15 -6.20
N ILE A 91 -0.55 -6.22 -6.08
CA ILE A 91 0.36 -6.14 -4.92
C ILE A 91 -0.45 -5.95 -3.63
N SER A 92 -1.38 -5.00 -3.63
CA SER A 92 -2.25 -4.74 -2.48
C SER A 92 -3.13 -5.93 -2.13
N ALA A 93 -3.71 -6.61 -3.14
CA ALA A 93 -4.57 -7.76 -2.94
C ALA A 93 -3.80 -8.98 -2.41
N VAL A 94 -2.60 -9.24 -2.92
CA VAL A 94 -1.72 -10.33 -2.43
C VAL A 94 -1.26 -10.04 -1.01
N SER A 95 -0.85 -8.81 -0.71
CA SER A 95 -0.46 -8.41 0.65
C SER A 95 -1.61 -8.61 1.65
N ALA A 96 -2.83 -8.21 1.29
CA ALA A 96 -4.03 -8.46 2.11
C ALA A 96 -4.26 -9.97 2.31
N GLY A 97 -4.09 -10.77 1.27
CA GLY A 97 -4.18 -12.23 1.33
C GLY A 97 -3.16 -12.84 2.29
N GLN A 98 -1.91 -12.37 2.25
CA GLN A 98 -0.85 -12.83 3.15
C GLN A 98 -1.15 -12.52 4.62
N TYR A 99 -1.68 -11.34 4.92
CA TYR A 99 -2.11 -10.98 6.28
C TYR A 99 -3.27 -11.85 6.76
N LEU A 100 -4.28 -12.06 5.92
CA LEU A 100 -5.44 -12.88 6.28
C LEU A 100 -5.05 -14.35 6.53
N ILE A 101 -4.26 -14.95 5.64
CA ILE A 101 -3.79 -16.33 5.82
C ILE A 101 -2.87 -16.45 7.03
N GLY A 102 -1.97 -15.50 7.23
CA GLY A 102 -1.11 -15.45 8.41
C GLY A 102 -1.92 -15.43 9.70
N TRP A 103 -2.92 -14.57 9.77
CA TRP A 103 -3.82 -14.48 10.92
C TRP A 103 -4.63 -15.78 11.14
N VAL A 104 -5.15 -16.40 10.07
CA VAL A 104 -5.88 -17.69 10.17
C VAL A 104 -4.97 -18.79 10.68
N ILE A 105 -3.75 -18.90 10.18
CA ILE A 105 -2.78 -19.92 10.65
C ILE A 105 -2.47 -19.73 12.13
N GLU A 106 -2.24 -18.51 12.59
CA GLU A 106 -1.97 -18.22 14.00
C GLU A 106 -3.19 -18.47 14.88
N PHE A 107 -4.38 -18.11 14.42
CA PHE A 107 -5.61 -18.36 15.15
C PHE A 107 -5.88 -19.86 15.33
N ILE A 108 -5.65 -20.67 14.30
CA ILE A 108 -5.75 -22.15 14.38
C ILE A 108 -4.72 -22.70 15.38
N ALA A 109 -3.49 -22.20 15.34
CA ALA A 109 -2.44 -22.64 16.26
C ALA A 109 -2.78 -22.34 17.73
N LEU A 110 -3.45 -21.20 17.99
CA LEU A 110 -3.88 -20.81 19.34
C LEU A 110 -5.09 -21.62 19.84
N THR A 111 -6.04 -21.90 18.96
CA THR A 111 -7.29 -22.61 19.36
C THR A 111 -7.14 -24.13 19.37
N ASN A 112 -6.37 -24.68 18.44
CA ASN A 112 -6.16 -26.12 18.27
C ASN A 112 -4.69 -26.44 18.01
N PRO A 113 -3.86 -26.58 19.05
CA PRO A 113 -2.43 -26.85 18.89
C PRO A 113 -2.13 -28.14 18.10
N SER A 114 -3.06 -29.11 18.12
CA SER A 114 -2.94 -30.37 17.34
C SER A 114 -3.10 -30.17 15.82
N LEU A 115 -3.78 -29.09 15.39
CA LEU A 115 -3.94 -28.70 13.99
C LEU A 115 -2.92 -27.63 13.56
N ALA A 116 -2.05 -27.23 14.48
CA ALA A 116 -1.02 -26.23 14.17
C ALA A 116 -0.10 -26.75 13.06
N VAL A 117 0.05 -25.96 12.01
CA VAL A 117 0.97 -26.28 10.92
C VAL A 117 2.39 -26.08 11.43
N THR A 118 3.04 -27.16 11.86
CA THR A 118 4.40 -27.16 12.42
C THR A 118 5.47 -27.25 11.33
N ASN A 119 5.09 -27.65 10.11
CA ASN A 119 6.00 -27.74 8.98
C ASN A 119 6.15 -26.37 8.30
N ASP A 120 7.34 -25.78 8.34
CA ASP A 120 7.61 -24.46 7.78
C ASP A 120 7.41 -24.40 6.26
N ALA A 121 7.72 -25.45 5.53
CA ALA A 121 7.48 -25.52 4.08
C ALA A 121 5.97 -25.48 3.76
N LEU A 122 5.16 -26.29 4.45
CA LEU A 122 3.72 -26.28 4.27
C LEU A 122 3.10 -24.93 4.68
N ARG A 123 3.65 -24.28 5.69
CA ARG A 123 3.23 -22.95 6.13
C ARG A 123 3.52 -21.88 5.08
N ALA A 124 4.68 -21.96 4.44
CA ALA A 124 5.06 -21.07 3.33
C ALA A 124 4.17 -21.28 2.11
N ASP A 125 3.90 -22.54 1.73
CA ASP A 125 3.03 -22.88 0.60
C ASP A 125 1.58 -22.42 0.84
N LEU A 126 1.04 -22.64 2.04
CA LEU A 126 -0.27 -22.16 2.42
C LEU A 126 -0.37 -20.63 2.36
N LYS A 127 0.66 -19.91 2.82
CA LYS A 127 0.72 -18.46 2.71
C LYS A 127 0.77 -18.01 1.24
N LEU A 128 1.56 -18.67 0.40
CA LEU A 128 1.72 -18.33 -1.00
C LEU A 128 0.42 -18.57 -1.78
N TYR A 129 -0.04 -19.82 -1.84
CA TYR A 129 -1.22 -20.20 -2.63
C TYR A 129 -2.51 -19.62 -2.06
N GLY A 130 -2.65 -19.62 -0.74
CA GLY A 130 -3.82 -19.06 -0.07
C GLY A 130 -3.93 -17.54 -0.31
N SER A 131 -2.82 -16.81 -0.28
CA SER A 131 -2.82 -15.36 -0.55
C SER A 131 -3.21 -15.06 -2.00
N VAL A 132 -2.74 -15.85 -2.97
CA VAL A 132 -3.12 -15.70 -4.37
C VAL A 132 -4.61 -15.96 -4.57
N PHE A 133 -5.15 -17.01 -3.97
CA PHE A 133 -6.57 -17.32 -4.06
C PHE A 133 -7.46 -16.21 -3.49
N ILE A 134 -7.09 -15.69 -2.33
CA ILE A 134 -7.79 -14.54 -1.71
C ILE A 134 -7.65 -13.29 -2.58
N ALA A 135 -6.46 -13.03 -3.12
CA ALA A 135 -6.21 -11.88 -3.99
C ALA A 135 -7.09 -11.90 -5.25
N VAL A 136 -7.23 -13.08 -5.88
CA VAL A 136 -8.14 -13.27 -7.03
C VAL A 136 -9.59 -12.98 -6.62
N GLY A 137 -10.04 -13.49 -5.47
CA GLY A 137 -11.38 -13.25 -4.95
C GLY A 137 -11.66 -11.77 -4.70
N ILE A 138 -10.73 -11.07 -4.05
CA ILE A 138 -10.81 -9.62 -3.80
C ILE A 138 -10.87 -8.86 -5.12
N THR A 139 -9.99 -9.19 -6.07
CA THR A 139 -9.91 -8.51 -7.37
C THR A 139 -11.21 -8.68 -8.16
N LEU A 140 -11.76 -9.90 -8.21
CA LEU A 140 -13.04 -10.17 -8.88
C LEU A 140 -14.21 -9.45 -8.22
N TYR A 141 -14.22 -9.38 -6.88
CA TYR A 141 -15.23 -8.64 -6.14
C TYR A 141 -15.21 -7.16 -6.50
N PHE A 142 -14.04 -6.50 -6.44
CA PHE A 142 -13.94 -5.08 -6.78
C PHE A 142 -14.13 -4.80 -8.27
N PHE A 143 -13.69 -5.70 -9.14
CA PHE A 143 -13.99 -5.62 -10.57
C PHE A 143 -15.51 -5.55 -10.82
N ARG A 144 -16.26 -6.49 -10.22
CA ARG A 144 -17.73 -6.47 -10.30
C ARG A 144 -18.34 -5.18 -9.74
N GLN A 145 -17.82 -4.69 -8.61
CA GLN A 145 -18.31 -3.43 -8.03
C GLN A 145 -18.08 -2.24 -8.94
N ASN A 146 -16.95 -2.19 -9.63
CA ASN A 146 -16.64 -1.12 -10.58
C ASN A 146 -17.51 -1.18 -11.84
N LEU A 147 -17.92 -2.37 -12.27
CA LEU A 147 -18.86 -2.54 -13.38
C LEU A 147 -20.29 -2.01 -13.04
N ILE A 148 -20.70 -2.09 -11.78
CA ILE A 148 -22.02 -1.61 -11.33
C ILE A 148 -22.09 -0.08 -11.36
N GLY A 149 -20.99 0.61 -11.16
CA GLY A 149 -20.87 2.05 -11.35
C GLY A 149 -19.98 2.76 -10.33
N ILE A 150 -19.37 3.84 -10.79
CA ILE A 150 -18.42 4.65 -10.02
C ILE A 150 -19.06 5.25 -8.75
N HIS A 151 -20.35 5.52 -8.78
CA HIS A 151 -21.06 6.17 -7.67
C HIS A 151 -21.18 5.25 -6.43
N GLU A 152 -21.44 3.95 -6.64
CA GLU A 152 -21.50 2.97 -5.56
C GLU A 152 -20.10 2.58 -5.06
N SER A 153 -19.17 2.40 -5.97
CA SER A 153 -17.77 2.11 -5.66
C SER A 153 -17.15 3.21 -4.78
N SER A 154 -17.37 4.48 -5.11
CA SER A 154 -16.85 5.61 -4.32
C SER A 154 -17.49 5.76 -2.94
N GLY A 155 -18.75 5.36 -2.76
CA GLY A 155 -19.41 5.32 -1.46
C GLY A 155 -18.82 4.26 -0.53
N LYS A 156 -18.46 3.08 -1.07
CA LYS A 156 -17.75 2.02 -0.34
C LYS A 156 -16.32 2.42 -0.01
N ALA A 157 -15.62 3.05 -0.95
CA ALA A 157 -14.28 3.57 -0.72
C ALA A 157 -14.24 4.57 0.46
N LEU A 158 -15.24 5.45 0.59
CA LEU A 158 -15.32 6.39 1.71
C LEU A 158 -15.46 5.68 3.07
N LYS A 159 -16.26 4.62 3.15
CA LYS A 159 -16.40 3.81 4.38
C LYS A 159 -15.11 3.06 4.73
N ILE A 160 -14.48 2.45 3.73
CA ILE A 160 -13.20 1.76 3.88
C ILE A 160 -12.12 2.74 4.37
N MET A 161 -12.02 3.92 3.73
CA MET A 161 -11.08 4.95 4.13
C MET A 161 -11.29 5.39 5.59
N GLY A 162 -12.54 5.62 6.01
CA GLY A 162 -12.85 5.97 7.39
C GLY A 162 -12.39 4.90 8.38
N PHE A 163 -12.69 3.64 8.11
CA PHE A 163 -12.23 2.52 8.93
C PHE A 163 -10.70 2.41 8.96
N THR A 164 -10.05 2.48 7.80
CA THR A 164 -8.59 2.42 7.67
C THR A 164 -7.91 3.55 8.44
N THR A 165 -8.48 4.76 8.40
CA THR A 165 -7.95 5.90 9.16
C THR A 165 -8.01 5.64 10.67
N VAL A 166 -9.12 5.10 11.17
CA VAL A 166 -9.25 4.75 12.59
C VAL A 166 -8.20 3.70 12.98
N VAL A 167 -8.07 2.63 12.18
CA VAL A 167 -7.06 1.59 12.42
C VAL A 167 -5.64 2.17 12.41
N ALA A 168 -5.32 3.04 11.45
CA ALA A 168 -4.01 3.67 11.36
C ALA A 168 -3.71 4.52 12.61
N VAL A 169 -4.68 5.32 13.08
CA VAL A 169 -4.54 6.11 14.30
C VAL A 169 -4.31 5.21 15.52
N VAL A 170 -5.08 4.14 15.67
CA VAL A 170 -4.92 3.18 16.77
C VAL A 170 -3.53 2.54 16.74
N VAL A 171 -3.06 2.09 15.58
CA VAL A 171 -1.73 1.49 15.42
C VAL A 171 -0.63 2.49 15.75
N LEU A 172 -0.72 3.73 15.26
CA LEU A 172 0.26 4.79 15.54
C LEU A 172 0.32 5.13 17.04
N LEU A 173 -0.83 5.27 17.68
CA LEU A 173 -0.90 5.50 19.13
C LEU A 173 -0.31 4.32 19.91
N TRP A 174 -0.66 3.09 19.53
CA TRP A 174 -0.10 1.89 20.15
C TRP A 174 1.41 1.81 20.01
N CYS A 175 1.93 2.04 18.79
CA CYS A 175 3.37 2.09 18.54
C CYS A 175 4.05 3.20 19.37
N GLY A 176 3.45 4.39 19.43
CA GLY A 176 3.97 5.50 20.24
C GLY A 176 4.05 5.17 21.72
N VAL A 177 2.98 4.60 22.29
CA VAL A 177 2.95 4.15 23.69
C VAL A 177 3.99 3.06 23.93
N THR A 178 4.06 2.05 23.04
CA THR A 178 5.03 0.97 23.17
C THR A 178 6.47 1.48 23.14
N LEU A 179 6.76 2.42 22.24
CA LEU A 179 8.06 3.03 22.13
C LEU A 179 8.42 3.87 23.38
N ALA A 180 7.46 4.57 23.94
CA ALA A 180 7.66 5.36 25.16
C ALA A 180 7.90 4.48 26.39
N VAL A 181 7.21 3.32 26.50
CA VAL A 181 7.27 2.43 27.68
C VAL A 181 8.45 1.45 27.59
N ARG A 182 8.65 0.82 26.42
CA ARG A 182 9.66 -0.24 26.24
C ARG A 182 10.96 0.24 25.59
N GLY A 183 10.96 1.44 25.00
CA GLY A 183 12.06 1.94 24.20
C GLY A 183 12.19 1.24 22.83
N PRO A 184 13.12 1.70 21.99
CA PRO A 184 13.36 1.10 20.68
C PRO A 184 14.10 -0.23 20.80
N VAL A 185 13.57 -1.29 20.18
CA VAL A 185 14.25 -2.61 20.10
C VAL A 185 15.42 -2.54 19.12
N ASN A 186 15.19 -1.96 17.95
CA ASN A 186 16.21 -1.73 16.94
C ASN A 186 16.37 -0.24 16.70
N ARG A 187 17.62 0.25 16.71
CA ARG A 187 17.88 1.65 16.37
C ARG A 187 18.09 1.78 14.87
N VAL A 188 17.40 2.73 14.28
CA VAL A 188 17.63 3.11 12.89
C VAL A 188 19.05 3.70 12.79
N PRO A 189 19.94 3.19 11.93
CA PRO A 189 21.27 3.75 11.80
C PRO A 189 21.21 5.20 11.32
N PHE A 190 22.03 6.06 11.87
CA PHE A 190 22.07 7.48 11.51
C PHE A 190 22.53 7.72 10.07
N VAL A 191 23.34 6.81 9.54
CA VAL A 191 23.80 6.79 8.15
C VAL A 191 23.28 5.50 7.53
N PRO A 192 22.57 5.58 6.38
CA PRO A 192 22.07 4.39 5.70
C PRO A 192 23.24 3.51 5.24
N ASP A 193 23.33 2.32 5.81
CA ASP A 193 24.32 1.31 5.42
C ASP A 193 23.71 0.39 4.37
N LEU A 194 24.19 0.50 3.15
CA LEU A 194 23.76 -0.31 1.99
C LEU A 194 24.67 -1.52 1.77
N SER A 195 25.70 -1.70 2.59
CA SER A 195 26.65 -2.81 2.44
C SER A 195 26.07 -4.15 2.90
N LYS A 196 25.07 -4.14 3.75
CA LYS A 196 24.35 -5.34 4.16
C LYS A 196 23.37 -5.75 3.08
N LYS A 197 23.81 -6.59 2.15
CA LYS A 197 22.89 -7.35 1.31
C LYS A 197 22.08 -8.27 2.23
N VAL A 198 20.76 -8.08 2.24
CA VAL A 198 19.87 -9.08 2.82
C VAL A 198 20.00 -10.30 1.92
N GLU A 199 20.53 -11.41 2.46
CA GLU A 199 20.53 -12.69 1.77
C GLU A 199 19.05 -13.08 1.56
N MET A 200 18.63 -13.09 0.29
CA MET A 200 17.31 -13.57 -0.12
C MET A 200 17.28 -15.09 -0.16
#